data_ac4222dbe3627c6a50e4a87a1e064b7e
#
_entry.id   ac4222dbe3627c6a50e4a87a1e064b7e
#
_cell.length_a   1.000
_cell.length_b   1.000
_cell.length_c   1.000
_cell.angle_alpha   90.00
_cell.angle_beta   90.00
_cell.angle_gamma   90.00
#
_symmetry.space_group_name_H-M   'P 1'
#
loop_
_entity.id
_entity.type
_entity.pdbx_description
1 polymer ?
#
loop_
_entity_poly.entity_id
_entity_poly.type
_entity_poly.pdbx_seq_one_letter_code
_entity_poly.pdbx_strand_id
1 'polypeptide(L)'
;MFREACAQLADSQLAPNAAAWDQGHEYPAAAVAQMAELGLMGIAVPEEEGGSGGDNVAYVLAMEEISRGCASCGVIMSVNNSLYCDPVRRYATDAQKEEWLLPYARGEKLGAFGLTEPGNGSDAAAMRTTADLDGDHWVINGTKAWITNAYEADAFIVFATSDRSAGHRGVSAYLVPAGIPGFSLGKKEDKIGIRASSTSQLIFENCRIPKDNLLGQPGDGFKVAMSTLDGGRIGIAAQAIGIARAAYEASLDYAHEREAFGRSISKFQSIQWKLADMATRIDASRLLTLKAASLKDQGRPYGRYSAMAKLYASETAMWVTTQAIQVFGGNGYVTEYPVERHFRDAKITEIYEGTSEIQRLVVARDVMMAGPS
;
A
#
# COMPACT_ATOMS: atom_id res chain seq x y z
N MET A 1 -6.51 22.00 6.23
CA MET A 1 -7.24 21.99 4.93
C MET A 1 -7.14 20.62 4.25
N PHE A 2 -5.99 20.16 3.72
CA PHE A 2 -5.91 18.87 3.00
C PHE A 2 -6.27 17.66 3.88
N ARG A 3 -5.65 17.51 5.06
CA ARG A 3 -5.99 16.45 6.02
C ARG A 3 -7.45 16.46 6.44
N GLU A 4 -8.04 17.64 6.64
CA GLU A 4 -9.43 17.80 7.04
C GLU A 4 -10.40 17.32 5.94
N ALA A 5 -10.10 17.58 4.65
CA ALA A 5 -10.87 17.06 3.54
C ALA A 5 -10.82 15.52 3.49
N CYS A 6 -9.65 14.92 3.71
CA CYS A 6 -9.51 13.48 3.81
C CYS A 6 -10.28 12.90 5.01
N ALA A 7 -10.23 13.55 6.17
CA ALA A 7 -10.99 13.16 7.35
C ALA A 7 -12.50 13.23 7.10
N GLN A 8 -12.98 14.31 6.47
CA GLN A 8 -14.39 14.46 6.12
C GLN A 8 -14.86 13.35 5.17
N LEU A 9 -14.08 13.02 4.13
CA LEU A 9 -14.38 11.91 3.24
C LEU A 9 -14.41 10.58 4.01
N ALA A 10 -13.41 10.35 4.87
CA ALA A 10 -13.33 9.15 5.70
C ALA A 10 -14.57 8.96 6.58
N ASP A 11 -15.02 10.03 7.25
CA ASP A 11 -16.15 9.97 8.18
C ASP A 11 -17.51 9.90 7.47
N SER A 12 -17.67 10.64 6.36
CA SER A 12 -18.97 10.76 5.70
C SER A 12 -19.25 9.66 4.66
N GLN A 13 -18.20 9.09 4.04
CA GLN A 13 -18.35 8.16 2.93
C GLN A 13 -17.67 6.81 3.17
N LEU A 14 -16.43 6.79 3.71
CA LEU A 14 -15.68 5.54 3.76
C LEU A 14 -16.10 4.69 4.95
N ALA A 15 -16.06 5.21 6.16
CA ALA A 15 -16.35 4.45 7.38
C ALA A 15 -17.78 3.88 7.40
N PRO A 16 -18.84 4.63 6.99
CA PRO A 16 -20.21 4.10 6.97
C PRO A 16 -20.40 2.92 6.00
N ASN A 17 -19.63 2.86 4.91
CA ASN A 17 -19.79 1.85 3.87
C ASN A 17 -18.76 0.69 3.96
N ALA A 18 -17.70 0.85 4.75
CA ALA A 18 -16.59 -0.08 4.77
C ALA A 18 -16.99 -1.52 5.16
N ALA A 19 -17.99 -1.69 6.06
CA ALA A 19 -18.48 -3.01 6.44
C ALA A 19 -19.20 -3.72 5.29
N ALA A 20 -20.05 -3.01 4.54
CA ALA A 20 -20.77 -3.57 3.41
C ALA A 20 -19.82 -3.97 2.28
N TRP A 21 -18.84 -3.13 1.94
CA TRP A 21 -17.82 -3.43 0.94
C TRP A 21 -16.95 -4.62 1.34
N ASP A 22 -16.55 -4.72 2.62
CA ASP A 22 -15.79 -5.87 3.13
C ASP A 22 -16.59 -7.17 3.03
N GLN A 23 -17.83 -7.18 3.51
CA GLN A 23 -18.70 -8.36 3.48
C GLN A 23 -19.06 -8.80 2.05
N GLY A 24 -19.32 -7.83 1.17
CA GLY A 24 -19.63 -8.07 -0.25
C GLY A 24 -18.41 -8.37 -1.11
N HIS A 25 -17.18 -8.19 -0.62
CA HIS A 25 -15.95 -8.19 -1.44
C HIS A 25 -16.05 -7.23 -2.62
N GLU A 26 -16.72 -6.10 -2.40
CA GLU A 26 -17.10 -5.14 -3.43
C GLU A 26 -16.06 -4.03 -3.54
N TYR A 27 -15.62 -3.76 -4.77
CA TYR A 27 -14.73 -2.64 -5.05
C TYR A 27 -15.48 -1.31 -4.88
N PRO A 28 -14.96 -0.35 -4.09
CA PRO A 28 -15.64 0.89 -3.74
C PRO A 28 -15.50 1.95 -4.84
N ALA A 29 -15.99 1.69 -6.05
CA ALA A 29 -15.77 2.53 -7.24
C ALA A 29 -16.15 4.00 -7.03
N ALA A 30 -17.30 4.28 -6.41
CA ALA A 30 -17.75 5.65 -6.14
C ALA A 30 -16.82 6.38 -5.16
N ALA A 31 -16.31 5.69 -4.13
CA ALA A 31 -15.36 6.27 -3.19
C ALA A 31 -14.00 6.54 -3.85
N VAL A 32 -13.53 5.64 -4.72
CA VAL A 32 -12.29 5.84 -5.48
C VAL A 32 -12.41 7.03 -6.43
N ALA A 33 -13.56 7.21 -7.10
CA ALA A 33 -13.83 8.39 -7.92
C ALA A 33 -13.78 9.68 -7.09
N GLN A 34 -14.39 9.70 -5.90
CA GLN A 34 -14.31 10.86 -5.00
C GLN A 34 -12.88 11.13 -4.51
N MET A 35 -12.08 10.09 -4.25
CA MET A 35 -10.67 10.25 -3.94
C MET A 35 -9.89 10.88 -5.12
N ALA A 36 -10.22 10.51 -6.37
CA ALA A 36 -9.65 11.11 -7.55
C ALA A 36 -10.03 12.60 -7.69
N GLU A 37 -11.31 12.95 -7.51
CA GLU A 37 -11.78 14.34 -7.51
C GLU A 37 -11.07 15.22 -6.47
N LEU A 38 -10.70 14.66 -5.32
CA LEU A 38 -9.91 15.33 -4.28
C LEU A 38 -8.40 15.33 -4.56
N GLY A 39 -7.95 14.82 -5.72
CA GLY A 39 -6.54 14.75 -6.09
C GLY A 39 -5.72 13.73 -5.29
N LEU A 40 -6.37 12.75 -4.65
CA LEU A 40 -5.68 11.79 -3.78
C LEU A 40 -4.95 10.67 -4.54
N MET A 41 -5.12 10.58 -5.86
CA MET A 41 -4.49 9.52 -6.66
C MET A 41 -3.06 9.85 -7.12
N GLY A 42 -2.63 11.12 -7.00
CA GLY A 42 -1.30 11.61 -7.36
C GLY A 42 -0.81 12.69 -6.39
N ILE A 43 -0.84 12.44 -5.08
CA ILE A 43 -0.61 13.48 -4.04
C ILE A 43 0.79 14.10 -4.16
N ALA A 44 1.84 13.27 -4.25
CA ALA A 44 3.23 13.73 -4.32
C ALA A 44 3.75 13.88 -5.76
N VAL A 45 2.85 13.90 -6.74
CA VAL A 45 3.15 14.20 -8.14
C VAL A 45 2.93 15.71 -8.35
N PRO A 46 3.86 16.43 -9.02
CA PRO A 46 3.69 17.84 -9.33
C PRO A 46 2.43 18.12 -10.17
N GLU A 47 1.88 19.32 -10.04
CA GLU A 47 0.68 19.72 -10.80
C GLU A 47 0.89 19.68 -12.32
N GLU A 48 2.06 20.08 -12.79
CA GLU A 48 2.45 20.02 -14.20
C GLU A 48 2.56 18.58 -14.75
N GLU A 49 2.73 17.59 -13.88
CA GLU A 49 2.72 16.15 -14.19
C GLU A 49 1.36 15.48 -13.86
N GLY A 50 0.32 16.29 -13.62
CA GLY A 50 -1.06 15.83 -13.41
C GLY A 50 -1.43 15.50 -11.95
N GLY A 51 -0.53 15.67 -11.00
CA GLY A 51 -0.77 15.42 -9.58
C GLY A 51 -1.30 16.63 -8.81
N SER A 52 -1.28 16.53 -7.49
CA SER A 52 -1.77 17.57 -6.56
C SER A 52 -0.66 18.49 -6.02
N GLY A 53 0.60 18.29 -6.43
CA GLY A 53 1.73 19.12 -5.99
C GLY A 53 2.03 19.06 -4.49
N GLY A 54 1.53 18.04 -3.79
CA GLY A 54 1.82 17.81 -2.38
C GLY A 54 3.19 17.15 -2.16
N ASP A 55 3.51 16.90 -0.89
CA ASP A 55 4.72 16.21 -0.48
C ASP A 55 4.41 14.83 0.14
N ASN A 56 5.44 14.07 0.52
CA ASN A 56 5.25 12.78 1.15
C ASN A 56 4.67 12.89 2.57
N VAL A 57 4.84 14.02 3.25
CA VAL A 57 4.18 14.29 4.54
C VAL A 57 2.67 14.44 4.32
N ALA A 58 2.22 15.20 3.32
CA ALA A 58 0.81 15.29 2.95
C ALA A 58 0.24 13.92 2.55
N TYR A 59 1.01 13.13 1.79
CA TYR A 59 0.63 11.76 1.45
C TYR A 59 0.43 10.88 2.69
N VAL A 60 1.31 10.93 3.68
CA VAL A 60 1.17 10.18 4.94
C VAL A 60 -0.09 10.58 5.68
N LEU A 61 -0.39 11.88 5.79
CA LEU A 61 -1.57 12.39 6.48
C LEU A 61 -2.87 11.95 5.77
N ALA A 62 -2.89 12.00 4.43
CA ALA A 62 -4.03 11.51 3.66
C ALA A 62 -4.22 9.99 3.82
N MET A 63 -3.14 9.22 3.70
CA MET A 63 -3.16 7.76 3.86
C MET A 63 -3.69 7.33 5.23
N GLU A 64 -3.29 8.04 6.29
CA GLU A 64 -3.79 7.77 7.64
C GLU A 64 -5.30 7.97 7.73
N GLU A 65 -5.84 9.12 7.25
CA GLU A 65 -7.28 9.40 7.33
C GLU A 65 -8.11 8.47 6.43
N ILE A 66 -7.68 8.24 5.19
CA ILE A 66 -8.40 7.33 4.28
C ILE A 66 -8.40 5.89 4.83
N SER A 67 -7.27 5.42 5.35
CA SER A 67 -7.17 4.07 5.92
C SER A 67 -7.92 3.92 7.24
N ARG A 68 -8.09 5.00 8.00
CA ARG A 68 -8.97 5.06 9.18
C ARG A 68 -10.43 4.83 8.78
N GLY A 69 -10.88 5.44 7.69
CA GLY A 69 -12.22 5.22 7.15
C GLY A 69 -12.40 3.83 6.53
N CYS A 70 -11.47 3.43 5.66
CA CYS A 70 -11.48 2.14 4.98
C CYS A 70 -10.07 1.72 4.56
N ALA A 71 -9.56 0.65 5.15
CA ALA A 71 -8.22 0.13 4.84
C ALA A 71 -8.07 -0.32 3.38
N SER A 72 -9.13 -0.82 2.76
CA SER A 72 -9.16 -1.19 1.33
C SER A 72 -9.03 0.04 0.42
N CYS A 73 -9.72 1.14 0.71
CA CYS A 73 -9.54 2.41 -0.02
C CYS A 73 -8.10 2.93 0.15
N GLY A 74 -7.53 2.80 1.35
CA GLY A 74 -6.15 3.16 1.62
C GLY A 74 -5.16 2.41 0.74
N VAL A 75 -5.26 1.08 0.61
CA VAL A 75 -4.33 0.33 -0.24
C VAL A 75 -4.51 0.61 -1.72
N ILE A 76 -5.76 0.82 -2.20
CA ILE A 76 -6.03 1.21 -3.59
C ILE A 76 -5.29 2.51 -3.92
N MET A 77 -5.44 3.52 -3.06
CA MET A 77 -4.75 4.81 -3.17
C MET A 77 -3.23 4.66 -3.08
N SER A 78 -2.74 3.84 -2.15
CA SER A 78 -1.30 3.64 -1.91
C SER A 78 -0.61 3.05 -3.14
N VAL A 79 -1.17 2.00 -3.73
CA VAL A 79 -0.58 1.35 -4.91
C VAL A 79 -0.48 2.32 -6.08
N ASN A 80 -1.53 3.10 -6.34
CA ASN A 80 -1.49 4.08 -7.43
C ASN A 80 -0.43 5.17 -7.19
N ASN A 81 -0.36 5.76 -5.98
CA ASN A 81 0.59 6.82 -5.65
C ASN A 81 2.04 6.32 -5.61
N SER A 82 2.31 5.31 -4.75
CA SER A 82 3.67 4.95 -4.36
C SER A 82 4.29 3.85 -5.22
N LEU A 83 3.48 2.92 -5.75
CA LEU A 83 3.99 1.79 -6.53
C LEU A 83 3.85 1.98 -8.04
N TYR A 84 2.95 2.89 -8.49
CA TYR A 84 2.78 3.17 -9.89
C TYR A 84 3.25 4.59 -10.27
N CYS A 85 2.64 5.65 -9.75
CA CYS A 85 2.97 7.02 -10.14
C CYS A 85 4.41 7.42 -9.76
N ASP A 86 4.90 7.10 -8.55
CA ASP A 86 6.26 7.46 -8.12
C ASP A 86 7.35 6.85 -9.02
N PRO A 87 7.37 5.53 -9.31
CA PRO A 87 8.37 4.98 -10.23
C PRO A 87 8.22 5.45 -11.68
N VAL A 88 7.00 5.62 -12.20
CA VAL A 88 6.80 6.18 -13.55
C VAL A 88 7.36 7.60 -13.61
N ARG A 89 7.04 8.45 -12.64
CA ARG A 89 7.58 9.81 -12.56
C ARG A 89 9.12 9.84 -12.57
N ARG A 90 9.76 8.91 -11.87
CA ARG A 90 11.22 8.90 -11.66
C ARG A 90 12.02 8.28 -12.80
N TYR A 91 11.44 7.34 -13.52
CA TYR A 91 12.17 6.50 -14.48
C TYR A 91 11.66 6.60 -15.92
N ALA A 92 10.46 7.13 -16.15
CA ALA A 92 9.89 7.30 -17.47
C ALA A 92 10.52 8.47 -18.22
N THR A 93 10.53 8.38 -19.54
CA THR A 93 10.80 9.50 -20.45
C THR A 93 9.63 10.49 -20.43
N ASP A 94 9.84 11.72 -20.90
CA ASP A 94 8.77 12.72 -20.95
C ASP A 94 7.58 12.23 -21.81
N ALA A 95 7.85 11.58 -22.95
CA ALA A 95 6.80 10.99 -23.79
C ALA A 95 6.01 9.87 -23.05
N GLN A 96 6.70 9.05 -22.28
CA GLN A 96 6.03 8.03 -21.45
C GLN A 96 5.19 8.65 -20.32
N LYS A 97 5.63 9.78 -19.72
CA LYS A 97 4.87 10.45 -18.67
C LYS A 97 3.52 10.97 -19.14
N GLU A 98 3.42 11.47 -20.37
CA GLU A 98 2.17 11.93 -20.95
C GLU A 98 1.12 10.80 -21.00
N GLU A 99 1.54 9.59 -21.36
CA GLU A 99 0.66 8.43 -21.51
C GLU A 99 0.46 7.68 -20.18
N TRP A 100 1.55 7.49 -19.40
CA TRP A 100 1.61 6.54 -18.29
C TRP A 100 1.67 7.19 -16.89
N LEU A 101 1.76 8.53 -16.79
CA LEU A 101 1.72 9.22 -15.50
C LEU A 101 0.51 10.13 -15.38
N LEU A 102 0.32 11.04 -16.35
CA LEU A 102 -0.69 12.10 -16.26
C LEU A 102 -2.09 11.56 -15.90
N PRO A 103 -2.70 10.62 -16.68
CA PRO A 103 -4.05 10.14 -16.39
C PRO A 103 -4.15 9.36 -15.08
N TYR A 104 -3.07 8.73 -14.65
CA TYR A 104 -3.01 7.97 -13.39
C TYR A 104 -2.87 8.87 -12.17
N ALA A 105 -2.07 9.92 -12.27
CA ALA A 105 -1.93 10.92 -11.21
C ALA A 105 -3.22 11.73 -11.02
N ARG A 106 -3.99 11.97 -12.08
CA ARG A 106 -5.33 12.57 -12.03
C ARG A 106 -6.40 11.63 -11.50
N GLY A 107 -6.12 10.32 -11.44
CA GLY A 107 -7.10 9.31 -11.06
C GLY A 107 -8.13 8.98 -12.14
N GLU A 108 -7.90 9.41 -13.40
CA GLU A 108 -8.70 9.02 -14.57
C GLU A 108 -8.48 7.53 -14.92
N LYS A 109 -7.30 7.03 -14.57
CA LYS A 109 -6.86 5.64 -14.71
C LYS A 109 -6.22 5.15 -13.42
N LEU A 110 -6.19 3.83 -13.23
CA LEU A 110 -5.59 3.18 -12.08
C LEU A 110 -4.41 2.33 -12.49
N GLY A 111 -3.31 2.44 -11.74
CA GLY A 111 -2.09 1.67 -11.95
C GLY A 111 -1.90 0.55 -10.91
N ALA A 112 -1.12 -0.46 -11.29
CA ALA A 112 -0.73 -1.55 -10.40
C ALA A 112 0.74 -1.96 -10.60
N PHE A 113 1.23 -2.82 -9.69
CA PHE A 113 2.66 -3.16 -9.59
C PHE A 113 2.84 -4.67 -9.49
N GLY A 114 3.43 -5.27 -10.52
CA GLY A 114 3.60 -6.71 -10.68
C GLY A 114 5.04 -7.18 -10.49
N LEU A 115 5.50 -7.34 -9.23
CA LEU A 115 6.83 -7.85 -8.89
C LEU A 115 6.80 -9.33 -8.49
N THR A 116 5.99 -9.68 -7.50
CA THR A 116 5.91 -10.99 -6.86
C THR A 116 5.43 -12.07 -7.82
N GLU A 117 5.95 -13.29 -7.68
CA GLU A 117 5.53 -14.47 -8.44
C GLU A 117 5.06 -15.58 -7.49
N PRO A 118 4.35 -16.61 -7.98
CA PRO A 118 3.90 -17.72 -7.13
C PRO A 118 5.04 -18.43 -6.37
N GLY A 119 6.24 -18.45 -6.93
CA GLY A 119 7.41 -19.13 -6.36
C GLY A 119 8.35 -18.25 -5.54
N ASN A 120 8.20 -16.91 -5.56
CA ASN A 120 9.12 -15.98 -4.93
C ASN A 120 8.46 -14.65 -4.54
N GLY A 121 8.43 -14.38 -3.26
CA GLY A 121 7.99 -13.10 -2.69
C GLY A 121 9.20 -12.30 -2.19
N SER A 122 9.72 -12.67 -1.02
CA SER A 122 10.87 -11.99 -0.38
C SER A 122 12.16 -12.09 -1.20
N ASP A 123 12.35 -13.18 -1.95
CA ASP A 123 13.46 -13.35 -2.90
C ASP A 123 13.06 -12.84 -4.29
N ALA A 124 12.84 -11.54 -4.41
CA ALA A 124 12.36 -10.91 -5.64
C ALA A 124 13.36 -11.00 -6.80
N ALA A 125 14.66 -11.25 -6.53
CA ALA A 125 15.68 -11.42 -7.57
C ALA A 125 15.58 -12.76 -8.30
N ALA A 126 14.95 -13.77 -7.69
CA ALA A 126 14.79 -15.11 -8.26
C ALA A 126 13.59 -15.25 -9.20
N MET A 127 13.15 -14.15 -9.82
CA MET A 127 11.97 -14.15 -10.69
C MET A 127 12.15 -15.04 -11.92
N ARG A 128 11.01 -15.59 -12.40
CA ARG A 128 10.94 -16.52 -13.54
C ARG A 128 10.26 -15.93 -14.77
N THR A 129 9.46 -14.87 -14.60
CA THR A 129 8.86 -14.14 -15.72
C THR A 129 9.96 -13.61 -16.62
N THR A 130 9.87 -13.90 -17.92
CA THR A 130 10.84 -13.45 -18.94
C THR A 130 10.25 -12.37 -19.82
N ALA A 131 11.14 -11.56 -20.39
CA ALA A 131 10.84 -10.60 -21.44
C ALA A 131 11.95 -10.64 -22.49
N ASP A 132 11.66 -11.20 -23.64
CA ASP A 132 12.60 -11.34 -24.75
C ASP A 132 12.30 -10.29 -25.82
N LEU A 133 13.34 -9.63 -26.36
CA LEU A 133 13.18 -8.66 -27.43
C LEU A 133 13.04 -9.38 -28.79
N ASP A 134 11.92 -9.15 -29.48
CA ASP A 134 11.61 -9.67 -30.81
C ASP A 134 11.25 -8.51 -31.75
N GLY A 135 12.22 -8.06 -32.53
CA GLY A 135 12.10 -6.86 -33.37
C GLY A 135 11.81 -5.60 -32.54
N ASP A 136 10.66 -5.00 -32.78
CA ASP A 136 10.21 -3.78 -32.10
C ASP A 136 9.31 -4.04 -30.88
N HIS A 137 9.26 -5.29 -30.39
CA HIS A 137 8.40 -5.69 -29.29
C HIS A 137 9.15 -6.49 -28.24
N TRP A 138 8.79 -6.30 -26.97
CA TRP A 138 9.09 -7.24 -25.90
C TRP A 138 8.02 -8.33 -25.86
N VAL A 139 8.43 -9.58 -25.70
CA VAL A 139 7.55 -10.73 -25.54
C VAL A 139 7.64 -11.20 -24.11
N ILE A 140 6.60 -10.99 -23.33
CA ILE A 140 6.56 -11.33 -21.90
C ILE A 140 5.89 -12.69 -21.72
N ASN A 141 6.54 -13.56 -20.91
CA ASN A 141 6.02 -14.87 -20.53
C ASN A 141 6.22 -15.10 -19.03
N GLY A 142 5.15 -15.52 -18.33
CA GLY A 142 5.21 -15.82 -16.91
C GLY A 142 3.96 -15.44 -16.14
N THR A 143 4.06 -15.44 -14.81
CA THR A 143 2.93 -15.14 -13.94
C THR A 143 3.38 -14.30 -12.76
N LYS A 144 2.67 -13.19 -12.50
CA LYS A 144 2.79 -12.40 -11.28
C LYS A 144 1.66 -12.76 -10.32
N ALA A 145 1.91 -12.67 -9.03
CA ALA A 145 0.97 -13.07 -7.99
C ALA A 145 0.77 -11.97 -6.95
N TRP A 146 -0.38 -11.98 -6.30
CA TRP A 146 -0.75 -11.06 -5.22
C TRP A 146 -0.81 -9.60 -5.66
N ILE A 147 -1.27 -9.35 -6.89
CA ILE A 147 -1.28 -8.00 -7.45
C ILE A 147 -2.56 -7.27 -7.03
N THR A 148 -2.37 -6.21 -6.25
CA THR A 148 -3.43 -5.30 -5.81
C THR A 148 -3.91 -4.46 -6.99
N ASN A 149 -5.19 -4.13 -7.03
CA ASN A 149 -5.87 -3.41 -8.11
C ASN A 149 -5.91 -4.19 -9.44
N ALA A 150 -5.62 -5.49 -9.45
CA ALA A 150 -5.43 -6.25 -10.69
C ALA A 150 -6.65 -6.18 -11.64
N TYR A 151 -7.87 -6.16 -11.10
CA TYR A 151 -9.11 -6.14 -11.90
C TYR A 151 -9.50 -4.74 -12.36
N GLU A 152 -9.09 -3.73 -11.64
CA GLU A 152 -9.48 -2.33 -11.87
C GLU A 152 -8.37 -1.51 -12.54
N ALA A 153 -7.13 -2.02 -12.58
CA ALA A 153 -6.01 -1.30 -13.17
C ALA A 153 -6.07 -1.25 -14.69
N ASP A 154 -5.77 -0.06 -15.23
CA ASP A 154 -5.61 0.18 -16.67
C ASP A 154 -4.22 -0.17 -17.17
N ALA A 155 -3.22 -0.16 -16.26
CA ALA A 155 -1.84 -0.55 -16.57
C ALA A 155 -1.10 -1.10 -15.35
N PHE A 156 -0.01 -1.81 -15.68
CA PHE A 156 0.83 -2.51 -14.72
C PHE A 156 2.30 -2.17 -14.96
N ILE A 157 3.05 -1.90 -13.89
CA ILE A 157 4.51 -2.01 -13.95
C ILE A 157 4.86 -3.48 -13.70
N VAL A 158 5.40 -4.15 -14.70
CA VAL A 158 5.74 -5.58 -14.63
C VAL A 158 7.26 -5.76 -14.69
N PHE A 159 7.79 -6.52 -13.74
CA PHE A 159 9.22 -6.85 -13.71
C PHE A 159 9.44 -8.22 -14.34
N ALA A 160 10.37 -8.29 -15.29
CA ALA A 160 10.72 -9.53 -15.97
C ALA A 160 12.23 -9.56 -16.24
N THR A 161 12.79 -10.76 -16.43
CA THR A 161 14.19 -10.94 -16.74
C THR A 161 14.39 -11.31 -18.20
N SER A 162 15.36 -10.67 -18.85
CA SER A 162 15.86 -11.08 -20.18
C SER A 162 17.08 -12.00 -20.10
N ASP A 163 17.72 -12.08 -18.92
CA ASP A 163 18.88 -12.94 -18.67
C ASP A 163 18.91 -13.40 -17.21
N ARG A 164 18.46 -14.64 -16.98
CA ARG A 164 18.47 -15.25 -15.64
C ARG A 164 19.89 -15.44 -15.09
N SER A 165 20.89 -15.63 -15.96
CA SER A 165 22.28 -15.84 -15.52
C SER A 165 22.90 -14.58 -14.93
N ALA A 166 22.39 -13.40 -15.31
CA ALA A 166 22.81 -12.11 -14.77
C ALA A 166 22.18 -11.79 -13.38
N GLY A 167 21.27 -12.65 -12.86
CA GLY A 167 20.58 -12.45 -11.60
C GLY A 167 19.78 -11.14 -11.61
N HIS A 168 19.91 -10.34 -10.56
CA HIS A 168 19.19 -9.08 -10.45
C HIS A 168 19.52 -8.05 -11.55
N ARG A 169 20.67 -8.17 -12.22
CA ARG A 169 21.08 -7.29 -13.33
C ARG A 169 20.41 -7.64 -14.66
N GLY A 170 19.80 -8.82 -14.77
CA GLY A 170 19.00 -9.21 -15.93
C GLY A 170 17.55 -8.73 -15.87
N VAL A 171 17.13 -8.13 -14.73
CA VAL A 171 15.75 -7.69 -14.52
C VAL A 171 15.52 -6.29 -15.09
N SER A 172 14.41 -6.13 -15.83
CA SER A 172 13.92 -4.85 -16.34
C SER A 172 12.47 -4.62 -15.91
N ALA A 173 12.02 -3.37 -15.97
CA ALA A 173 10.66 -2.96 -15.67
C ALA A 173 9.93 -2.56 -16.96
N TYR A 174 8.67 -2.94 -17.08
CA TYR A 174 7.87 -2.74 -18.29
C TYR A 174 6.51 -2.15 -17.96
N LEU A 175 6.05 -1.19 -18.76
CA LEU A 175 4.71 -0.61 -18.72
C LEU A 175 3.79 -1.48 -19.60
N VAL A 176 2.87 -2.20 -18.96
CA VAL A 176 2.00 -3.16 -19.64
C VAL A 176 0.54 -2.68 -19.52
N PRO A 177 -0.14 -2.33 -20.63
CA PRO A 177 -1.55 -1.96 -20.59
C PRO A 177 -2.43 -3.18 -20.29
N ALA A 178 -3.56 -2.96 -19.63
CA ALA A 178 -4.57 -3.98 -19.45
C ALA A 178 -5.22 -4.41 -20.78
N GLY A 179 -5.73 -5.63 -20.82
CA GLY A 179 -6.59 -6.11 -21.92
C GLY A 179 -5.90 -6.37 -23.27
N ILE A 180 -4.56 -6.38 -23.31
CA ILE A 180 -3.83 -6.68 -24.54
C ILE A 180 -3.76 -8.21 -24.82
N PRO A 181 -3.56 -8.64 -26.07
CA PRO A 181 -3.41 -10.06 -26.39
C PRO A 181 -2.24 -10.70 -25.63
N GLY A 182 -2.45 -11.90 -25.12
CA GLY A 182 -1.47 -12.63 -24.33
C GLY A 182 -1.41 -12.21 -22.85
N PHE A 183 -2.24 -11.26 -22.41
CA PHE A 183 -2.43 -10.90 -21.01
C PHE A 183 -3.79 -11.38 -20.49
N SER A 184 -3.81 -12.00 -19.32
CA SER A 184 -5.04 -12.38 -18.64
C SER A 184 -4.89 -12.30 -17.12
N LEU A 185 -6.01 -12.23 -16.41
CA LEU A 185 -6.07 -12.23 -14.95
C LEU A 185 -6.39 -13.64 -14.43
N GLY A 186 -5.79 -14.02 -13.33
CA GLY A 186 -6.21 -15.17 -12.53
C GLY A 186 -7.51 -14.91 -11.79
N LYS A 187 -7.93 -15.84 -10.95
CA LYS A 187 -9.11 -15.64 -10.08
C LYS A 187 -8.87 -14.49 -9.08
N LYS A 188 -9.95 -13.81 -8.69
CA LYS A 188 -9.92 -12.88 -7.56
C LYS A 188 -9.65 -13.67 -6.27
N GLU A 189 -8.64 -13.26 -5.51
CA GLU A 189 -8.26 -13.94 -4.27
C GLU A 189 -9.27 -13.64 -3.16
N ASP A 190 -9.69 -14.69 -2.45
CA ASP A 190 -10.49 -14.58 -1.22
C ASP A 190 -9.55 -14.35 -0.03
N LYS A 191 -9.64 -13.17 0.58
CA LYS A 191 -8.66 -12.69 1.56
C LYS A 191 -9.25 -12.58 2.96
N ILE A 192 -8.37 -12.65 3.94
CA ILE A 192 -8.69 -12.45 5.37
C ILE A 192 -9.20 -11.04 5.63
N GLY A 193 -8.55 -10.02 5.06
CA GLY A 193 -8.84 -8.59 5.23
C GLY A 193 -8.62 -7.81 3.96
N ILE A 194 -8.81 -6.48 4.02
CA ILE A 194 -8.82 -5.56 2.88
C ILE A 194 -9.60 -6.11 1.69
N ARG A 195 -10.77 -6.68 1.98
CA ARG A 195 -11.52 -7.53 1.04
C ARG A 195 -12.17 -6.73 -0.08
N ALA A 196 -12.38 -5.43 0.12
CA ALA A 196 -12.91 -4.52 -0.88
C ALA A 196 -11.86 -4.03 -1.91
N SER A 197 -10.57 -4.42 -1.77
CA SER A 197 -9.55 -4.24 -2.79
C SER A 197 -9.33 -5.55 -3.53
N SER A 198 -9.32 -5.53 -4.87
CA SER A 198 -9.06 -6.72 -5.66
C SER A 198 -7.59 -7.14 -5.54
N THR A 199 -7.36 -8.44 -5.59
CA THR A 199 -6.02 -9.04 -5.66
C THR A 199 -6.08 -10.26 -6.56
N SER A 200 -5.16 -10.37 -7.53
CA SER A 200 -5.15 -11.48 -8.48
C SER A 200 -3.74 -11.77 -8.99
N GLN A 201 -3.63 -12.81 -9.78
CA GLN A 201 -2.46 -13.09 -10.61
C GLN A 201 -2.57 -12.32 -11.93
N LEU A 202 -1.40 -11.91 -12.48
CA LEU A 202 -1.27 -11.47 -13.88
C LEU A 202 -0.58 -12.61 -14.64
N ILE A 203 -1.20 -13.07 -15.72
CA ILE A 203 -0.72 -14.19 -16.52
C ILE A 203 -0.34 -13.67 -17.91
N PHE A 204 0.88 -13.97 -18.33
CA PHE A 204 1.47 -13.54 -19.59
C PHE A 204 1.84 -14.76 -20.43
N GLU A 205 1.24 -14.88 -21.62
CA GLU A 205 1.47 -15.96 -22.59
C GLU A 205 1.75 -15.34 -23.96
N ASN A 206 3.05 -15.21 -24.30
CA ASN A 206 3.51 -14.51 -25.50
C ASN A 206 2.93 -13.09 -25.60
N CYS A 207 2.85 -12.38 -24.45
CA CYS A 207 2.29 -11.06 -24.37
C CYS A 207 3.26 -10.04 -24.98
N ARG A 208 2.85 -9.41 -26.08
CA ARG A 208 3.68 -8.49 -26.86
C ARG A 208 3.37 -7.05 -26.50
N ILE A 209 4.40 -6.31 -26.11
CA ILE A 209 4.33 -4.87 -25.86
C ILE A 209 5.36 -4.14 -26.72
N PRO A 210 5.11 -2.88 -27.11
CA PRO A 210 6.08 -2.07 -27.84
C PRO A 210 7.43 -1.97 -27.10
N LYS A 211 8.52 -1.86 -27.84
CA LYS A 211 9.86 -1.70 -27.28
C LYS A 211 9.96 -0.49 -26.35
N ASP A 212 9.24 0.57 -26.67
CA ASP A 212 9.22 1.84 -25.93
C ASP A 212 8.47 1.77 -24.60
N ASN A 213 7.84 0.62 -24.28
CA ASN A 213 7.22 0.37 -22.99
C ASN A 213 8.24 -0.06 -21.89
N LEU A 214 9.52 -0.10 -22.21
CA LEU A 214 10.57 -0.29 -21.19
C LEU A 214 10.63 0.93 -20.28
N LEU A 215 10.49 0.72 -18.96
CA LEU A 215 10.62 1.76 -17.95
C LEU A 215 12.06 1.84 -17.44
N GLY A 216 12.72 2.95 -17.67
CA GLY A 216 14.15 3.13 -17.35
C GLY A 216 15.06 2.49 -18.40
N GLN A 217 16.18 1.89 -17.96
CA GLN A 217 17.15 1.24 -18.83
C GLN A 217 17.08 -0.29 -18.71
N PRO A 218 17.48 -1.05 -19.74
CA PRO A 218 17.62 -2.50 -19.61
C PRO A 218 18.52 -2.88 -18.42
N GLY A 219 18.04 -3.79 -17.57
CA GLY A 219 18.75 -4.23 -16.37
C GLY A 219 18.56 -3.36 -15.11
N ASP A 220 17.90 -2.20 -15.21
CA ASP A 220 17.62 -1.34 -14.06
C ASP A 220 16.39 -1.79 -13.24
N GLY A 221 15.62 -2.78 -13.70
CA GLY A 221 14.34 -3.15 -13.08
C GLY A 221 14.44 -3.48 -11.60
N PHE A 222 15.47 -4.18 -11.17
CA PHE A 222 15.65 -4.49 -9.74
C PHE A 222 15.89 -3.24 -8.90
N LYS A 223 16.65 -2.27 -9.42
CA LYS A 223 16.87 -0.96 -8.79
C LYS A 223 15.57 -0.17 -8.72
N VAL A 224 14.78 -0.16 -9.81
CA VAL A 224 13.45 0.45 -9.84
C VAL A 224 12.56 -0.20 -8.76
N ALA A 225 12.47 -1.52 -8.70
CA ALA A 225 11.66 -2.23 -7.72
C ALA A 225 12.04 -1.89 -6.28
N MET A 226 13.33 -1.97 -5.92
CA MET A 226 13.80 -1.72 -4.55
C MET A 226 13.57 -0.28 -4.11
N SER A 227 13.88 0.69 -4.98
CA SER A 227 13.64 2.11 -4.67
C SER A 227 12.15 2.48 -4.58
N THR A 228 11.29 1.80 -5.33
CA THR A 228 9.84 1.92 -5.24
C THR A 228 9.33 1.39 -3.90
N LEU A 229 9.79 0.20 -3.49
CA LEU A 229 9.40 -0.39 -2.20
C LEU A 229 9.88 0.44 -1.00
N ASP A 230 11.02 1.13 -1.10
CA ASP A 230 11.45 2.06 -0.04
C ASP A 230 10.43 3.18 0.17
N GLY A 231 9.84 3.72 -0.90
CA GLY A 231 8.75 4.70 -0.85
C GLY A 231 7.42 4.09 -0.38
N GLY A 232 7.07 2.93 -0.90
CA GLY A 232 5.83 2.22 -0.58
C GLY A 232 5.70 1.87 0.91
N ARG A 233 6.80 1.52 1.57
CA ARG A 233 6.82 1.26 3.03
C ARG A 233 6.29 2.42 3.86
N ILE A 234 6.48 3.67 3.42
CA ILE A 234 5.91 4.87 4.08
C ILE A 234 4.39 4.83 4.00
N GLY A 235 3.83 4.51 2.82
CA GLY A 235 2.38 4.38 2.61
C GLY A 235 1.77 3.28 3.47
N ILE A 236 2.42 2.10 3.55
CA ILE A 236 1.93 0.98 4.38
C ILE A 236 2.04 1.30 5.88
N ALA A 237 3.08 2.00 6.31
CA ALA A 237 3.16 2.47 7.69
C ALA A 237 1.99 3.42 8.03
N ALA A 238 1.67 4.35 7.14
CA ALA A 238 0.54 5.28 7.31
C ALA A 238 -0.81 4.55 7.28
N GLN A 239 -0.98 3.54 6.41
CA GLN A 239 -2.16 2.68 6.40
C GLN A 239 -2.33 1.92 7.73
N ALA A 240 -1.26 1.32 8.23
CA ALA A 240 -1.27 0.60 9.51
C ALA A 240 -1.67 1.52 10.67
N ILE A 241 -1.17 2.78 10.67
CA ILE A 241 -1.54 3.81 11.66
C ILE A 241 -3.03 4.13 11.55
N GLY A 242 -3.57 4.31 10.34
CA GLY A 242 -5.00 4.56 10.12
C GLY A 242 -5.88 3.44 10.67
N ILE A 243 -5.53 2.17 10.39
CA ILE A 243 -6.24 1.00 10.92
C ILE A 243 -6.17 0.95 12.46
N ALA A 244 -4.98 1.15 13.02
CA ALA A 244 -4.78 1.16 14.46
C ALA A 244 -5.60 2.27 15.13
N ARG A 245 -5.62 3.46 14.53
CA ARG A 245 -6.36 4.61 15.01
C ARG A 245 -7.86 4.37 14.99
N ALA A 246 -8.41 3.78 13.91
CA ALA A 246 -9.83 3.41 13.84
C ALA A 246 -10.23 2.43 14.96
N ALA A 247 -9.41 1.43 15.21
CA ALA A 247 -9.64 0.46 16.28
C ALA A 247 -9.53 1.09 17.68
N TYR A 248 -8.60 2.03 17.87
CA TYR A 248 -8.44 2.78 19.11
C TYR A 248 -9.62 3.71 19.37
N GLU A 249 -10.04 4.51 18.38
CA GLU A 249 -11.18 5.43 18.48
C GLU A 249 -12.46 4.67 18.84
N ALA A 250 -12.75 3.57 18.12
CA ALA A 250 -13.89 2.70 18.44
C ALA A 250 -13.82 2.12 19.85
N SER A 251 -12.61 1.75 20.31
CA SER A 251 -12.42 1.21 21.66
C SER A 251 -12.63 2.26 22.75
N LEU A 252 -12.23 3.50 22.48
CA LEU A 252 -12.41 4.63 23.40
C LEU A 252 -13.91 4.94 23.57
N ASP A 253 -14.65 5.06 22.47
CA ASP A 253 -16.10 5.33 22.48
C ASP A 253 -16.85 4.20 23.19
N TYR A 254 -16.57 2.95 22.81
CA TYR A 254 -17.17 1.79 23.45
C TYR A 254 -16.86 1.71 24.96
N ALA A 255 -15.66 2.07 25.38
CA ALA A 255 -15.29 2.06 26.79
C ALA A 255 -16.07 3.09 27.60
N HIS A 256 -16.47 4.21 27.01
CA HIS A 256 -17.31 5.21 27.67
C HIS A 256 -18.79 4.79 27.75
N GLU A 257 -19.29 4.09 26.76
CA GLU A 257 -20.71 3.70 26.66
C GLU A 257 -21.01 2.39 27.41
N ARG A 258 -20.10 1.42 27.34
CA ARG A 258 -20.30 0.09 27.91
C ARG A 258 -20.21 0.11 29.43
N GLU A 259 -21.23 -0.43 30.09
CA GLU A 259 -21.24 -0.60 31.53
C GLU A 259 -21.01 -2.05 31.96
N ALA A 260 -20.29 -2.22 33.05
CA ALA A 260 -20.10 -3.48 33.76
C ALA A 260 -19.86 -3.17 35.25
N PHE A 261 -20.34 -4.06 36.13
CA PHE A 261 -20.22 -3.88 37.59
C PHE A 261 -20.74 -2.53 38.09
N GLY A 262 -21.83 -2.03 37.48
CA GLY A 262 -22.52 -0.80 37.87
C GLY A 262 -21.83 0.50 37.46
N ARG A 263 -20.88 0.47 36.55
CA ARG A 263 -20.20 1.66 36.01
C ARG A 263 -19.65 1.44 34.60
N SER A 264 -19.36 2.56 33.87
CA SER A 264 -18.68 2.52 32.60
C SER A 264 -17.33 1.78 32.70
N ILE A 265 -17.01 0.94 31.71
CA ILE A 265 -15.74 0.18 31.70
C ILE A 265 -14.52 1.09 31.59
N SER A 266 -14.68 2.34 31.11
CA SER A 266 -13.62 3.37 31.11
C SER A 266 -13.08 3.71 32.51
N LYS A 267 -13.80 3.31 33.59
CA LYS A 267 -13.37 3.52 34.98
C LYS A 267 -12.48 2.39 35.53
N PHE A 268 -12.23 1.35 34.74
CA PHE A 268 -11.34 0.25 35.17
C PHE A 268 -9.91 0.51 34.68
N GLN A 269 -8.94 0.43 35.59
CA GLN A 269 -7.53 0.68 35.26
C GLN A 269 -7.01 -0.22 34.15
N SER A 270 -7.43 -1.49 34.10
CA SER A 270 -7.03 -2.42 33.02
C SER A 270 -7.47 -1.97 31.62
N ILE A 271 -8.59 -1.27 31.50
CA ILE A 271 -9.07 -0.66 30.24
C ILE A 271 -8.26 0.62 29.97
N GLN A 272 -8.07 1.48 30.97
CA GLN A 272 -7.30 2.72 30.86
C GLN A 272 -5.87 2.46 30.38
N TRP A 273 -5.20 1.44 30.92
CA TRP A 273 -3.85 1.07 30.49
C TRP A 273 -3.79 0.60 29.04
N LYS A 274 -4.77 -0.22 28.61
CA LYS A 274 -4.85 -0.63 27.20
C LYS A 274 -4.99 0.59 26.28
N LEU A 275 -5.89 1.52 26.58
CA LEU A 275 -6.10 2.73 25.77
C LEU A 275 -4.86 3.65 25.79
N ALA A 276 -4.17 3.78 26.92
CA ALA A 276 -2.93 4.55 27.03
C ALA A 276 -1.81 3.95 26.16
N ASP A 277 -1.65 2.62 26.21
CA ASP A 277 -0.65 1.91 25.41
C ASP A 277 -0.97 1.99 23.91
N MET A 278 -2.26 1.87 23.52
CA MET A 278 -2.69 2.08 22.14
C MET A 278 -2.30 3.47 21.64
N ALA A 279 -2.66 4.52 22.36
CA ALA A 279 -2.37 5.91 22.00
C ALA A 279 -0.86 6.13 21.86
N THR A 280 -0.06 5.67 22.83
CA THR A 280 1.39 5.82 22.82
C THR A 280 2.05 5.14 21.61
N ARG A 281 1.63 3.92 21.29
CA ARG A 281 2.17 3.16 20.14
C ARG A 281 1.79 3.79 18.81
N ILE A 282 0.56 4.28 18.66
CA ILE A 282 0.09 4.98 17.47
C ILE A 282 0.91 6.24 17.23
N ASP A 283 1.13 7.06 18.27
CA ASP A 283 1.92 8.29 18.14
C ASP A 283 3.39 8.02 17.82
N ALA A 284 4.00 7.01 18.44
CA ALA A 284 5.36 6.59 18.12
C ALA A 284 5.46 6.12 16.65
N SER A 285 4.48 5.35 16.16
CA SER A 285 4.41 4.91 14.76
C SER A 285 4.31 6.11 13.80
N ARG A 286 3.45 7.07 14.12
CA ARG A 286 3.25 8.30 13.33
C ARG A 286 4.53 9.12 13.23
N LEU A 287 5.23 9.33 14.35
CA LEU A 287 6.49 10.09 14.36
C LEU A 287 7.59 9.42 13.51
N LEU A 288 7.71 8.10 13.57
CA LEU A 288 8.65 7.35 12.70
C LEU A 288 8.29 7.49 11.22
N THR A 289 7.00 7.43 10.90
CA THR A 289 6.50 7.53 9.51
C THR A 289 6.70 8.93 8.95
N LEU A 290 6.36 9.97 9.72
CA LEU A 290 6.57 11.36 9.34
C LEU A 290 8.07 11.67 9.17
N LYS A 291 8.95 11.10 10.01
CA LYS A 291 10.40 11.22 9.83
C LYS A 291 10.85 10.64 8.50
N ALA A 292 10.37 9.45 8.13
CA ALA A 292 10.72 8.83 6.86
C ALA A 292 10.22 9.65 5.65
N ALA A 293 8.98 10.15 5.70
CA ALA A 293 8.39 11.00 4.69
C ALA A 293 9.17 12.31 4.51
N SER A 294 9.46 13.01 5.61
CA SER A 294 10.22 14.27 5.58
C SER A 294 11.65 14.08 5.03
N LEU A 295 12.32 12.98 5.33
CA LEU A 295 13.63 12.68 4.75
C LEU A 295 13.54 12.45 3.23
N LYS A 296 12.48 11.77 2.75
CA LYS A 296 12.22 11.57 1.32
C LYS A 296 11.99 12.92 0.63
N ASP A 297 11.20 13.81 1.21
CA ASP A 297 10.94 15.15 0.69
C ASP A 297 12.21 16.02 0.59
N GLN A 298 13.13 15.85 1.52
CA GLN A 298 14.44 16.51 1.53
C GLN A 298 15.46 15.88 0.56
N GLY A 299 15.11 14.81 -0.16
CA GLY A 299 16.05 14.07 -1.02
C GLY A 299 17.17 13.36 -0.24
N ARG A 300 16.98 13.13 1.07
CA ARG A 300 17.94 12.47 1.96
C ARG A 300 17.71 10.95 2.01
N PRO A 301 18.74 10.15 2.37
CA PRO A 301 18.57 8.71 2.57
C PRO A 301 17.48 8.40 3.61
N TYR A 302 16.43 7.68 3.21
CA TYR A 302 15.27 7.38 4.05
C TYR A 302 14.95 5.88 4.18
N GLY A 303 15.60 5.00 3.39
CA GLY A 303 15.28 3.56 3.33
C GLY A 303 15.27 2.86 4.69
N ARG A 304 16.26 3.15 5.57
CA ARG A 304 16.26 2.64 6.95
C ARG A 304 15.05 3.10 7.73
N TYR A 305 14.71 4.39 7.63
CA TYR A 305 13.60 4.98 8.40
C TYR A 305 12.24 4.53 7.88
N SER A 306 12.09 4.31 6.58
CA SER A 306 10.86 3.73 6.01
C SER A 306 10.66 2.28 6.46
N ALA A 307 11.75 1.49 6.52
CA ALA A 307 11.70 0.13 7.04
C ALA A 307 11.37 0.10 8.56
N MET A 308 11.96 0.97 9.37
CA MET A 308 11.63 1.12 10.80
C MET A 308 10.17 1.52 11.00
N ALA A 309 9.68 2.50 10.22
CA ALA A 309 8.30 2.98 10.29
C ALA A 309 7.31 1.85 9.96
N LYS A 310 7.53 1.14 8.84
CA LYS A 310 6.67 0.05 8.40
C LYS A 310 6.67 -1.11 9.41
N LEU A 311 7.82 -1.50 9.91
CA LEU A 311 7.96 -2.55 10.92
C LEU A 311 7.17 -2.21 12.18
N TYR A 312 7.45 -1.04 12.75
CA TYR A 312 6.84 -0.64 14.01
C TYR A 312 5.35 -0.37 13.89
N ALA A 313 4.90 0.31 12.80
CA ALA A 313 3.49 0.62 12.59
C ALA A 313 2.65 -0.63 12.34
N SER A 314 3.13 -1.60 11.54
CA SER A 314 2.39 -2.82 11.25
C SER A 314 2.22 -3.72 12.49
N GLU A 315 3.28 -3.89 13.29
CA GLU A 315 3.21 -4.64 14.55
C GLU A 315 2.33 -3.91 15.58
N THR A 316 2.38 -2.58 15.60
CA THR A 316 1.48 -1.75 16.42
C THR A 316 0.03 -1.95 16.00
N ALA A 317 -0.29 -1.93 14.69
CA ALA A 317 -1.65 -2.12 14.21
C ALA A 317 -2.21 -3.49 14.62
N MET A 318 -1.44 -4.56 14.49
CA MET A 318 -1.84 -5.89 14.96
C MET A 318 -2.06 -5.93 16.47
N TRP A 319 -1.17 -5.30 17.24
CA TRP A 319 -1.32 -5.26 18.69
C TRP A 319 -2.55 -4.44 19.11
N VAL A 320 -2.74 -3.25 18.54
CA VAL A 320 -3.87 -2.35 18.85
C VAL A 320 -5.20 -3.00 18.51
N THR A 321 -5.33 -3.58 17.32
CA THR A 321 -6.57 -4.25 16.89
C THR A 321 -6.89 -5.49 17.72
N THR A 322 -5.87 -6.23 18.16
CA THR A 322 -6.05 -7.34 19.14
C THR A 322 -6.58 -6.82 20.48
N GLN A 323 -6.01 -5.71 20.99
CA GLN A 323 -6.51 -5.12 22.23
C GLN A 323 -7.90 -4.51 22.08
N ALA A 324 -8.23 -3.98 20.89
CA ALA A 324 -9.58 -3.47 20.61
C ALA A 324 -10.64 -4.58 20.71
N ILE A 325 -10.42 -5.74 20.09
CA ILE A 325 -11.31 -6.90 20.27
C ILE A 325 -11.46 -7.23 21.75
N GLN A 326 -10.37 -7.20 22.52
CA GLN A 326 -10.40 -7.51 23.95
C GLN A 326 -11.17 -6.48 24.76
N VAL A 327 -11.12 -5.17 24.40
CA VAL A 327 -11.93 -4.11 25.03
C VAL A 327 -13.43 -4.33 24.78
N PHE A 328 -13.79 -4.74 23.57
CA PHE A 328 -15.18 -5.05 23.20
C PHE A 328 -15.68 -6.37 23.81
N GLY A 329 -14.77 -7.27 24.21
CA GLY A 329 -15.14 -8.58 24.73
C GLY A 329 -15.89 -9.41 23.68
N GLY A 330 -17.00 -10.07 24.05
CA GLY A 330 -17.80 -10.85 23.09
C GLY A 330 -18.30 -10.06 21.89
N ASN A 331 -18.61 -8.79 22.07
CA ASN A 331 -19.01 -7.87 20.98
C ASN A 331 -17.89 -7.62 19.97
N GLY A 332 -16.62 -7.75 20.36
CA GLY A 332 -15.49 -7.62 19.44
C GLY A 332 -15.29 -8.83 18.53
N TYR A 333 -16.00 -9.93 18.78
CA TYR A 333 -15.87 -11.18 18.04
C TYR A 333 -16.97 -11.41 16.99
N VAL A 334 -17.85 -10.44 16.81
CA VAL A 334 -18.98 -10.49 15.88
C VAL A 334 -18.91 -9.34 14.88
N THR A 335 -19.50 -9.52 13.69
CA THR A 335 -19.38 -8.63 12.55
C THR A 335 -20.20 -7.34 12.63
N GLU A 336 -21.04 -7.23 13.66
CA GLU A 336 -21.83 -6.01 13.93
C GLU A 336 -20.97 -4.84 14.43
N TYR A 337 -19.75 -5.13 14.93
CA TYR A 337 -18.81 -4.12 15.40
C TYR A 337 -17.58 -4.09 14.53
N PRO A 338 -16.94 -2.90 14.33
CA PRO A 338 -15.91 -2.72 13.31
C PRO A 338 -14.55 -3.34 13.69
N VAL A 339 -14.31 -3.65 14.97
CA VAL A 339 -12.97 -4.00 15.46
C VAL A 339 -12.47 -5.34 14.93
N GLU A 340 -13.34 -6.29 14.62
CA GLU A 340 -12.97 -7.56 13.98
C GLU A 340 -12.44 -7.34 12.56
N ARG A 341 -13.05 -6.42 11.78
CA ARG A 341 -12.58 -6.05 10.44
C ARG A 341 -11.23 -5.37 10.54
N HIS A 342 -11.04 -4.44 11.47
CA HIS A 342 -9.75 -3.78 11.66
C HIS A 342 -8.64 -4.77 12.00
N PHE A 343 -8.95 -5.80 12.80
CA PHE A 343 -8.00 -6.89 13.11
C PHE A 343 -7.63 -7.69 11.85
N ARG A 344 -8.61 -8.05 11.02
CA ARG A 344 -8.36 -8.77 9.77
C ARG A 344 -7.56 -7.92 8.77
N ASP A 345 -7.89 -6.65 8.64
CA ASP A 345 -7.23 -5.70 7.75
C ASP A 345 -5.79 -5.42 8.17
N ALA A 346 -5.52 -5.31 9.47
CA ALA A 346 -4.19 -5.03 9.99
C ALA A 346 -3.16 -6.09 9.61
N LYS A 347 -3.56 -7.37 9.51
CA LYS A 347 -2.61 -8.48 9.32
C LYS A 347 -1.77 -8.35 8.06
N ILE A 348 -2.33 -7.87 6.97
CA ILE A 348 -1.59 -7.77 5.71
C ILE A 348 -0.44 -6.76 5.80
N THR A 349 -0.55 -5.75 6.67
CA THR A 349 0.49 -4.72 6.82
C THR A 349 1.82 -5.27 7.33
N GLU A 350 1.83 -6.43 7.98
CA GLU A 350 3.05 -7.15 8.36
C GLU A 350 3.67 -7.97 7.22
N ILE A 351 2.93 -8.19 6.11
CA ILE A 351 3.30 -9.15 5.07
C ILE A 351 3.74 -8.46 3.78
N TYR A 352 2.86 -7.66 3.14
CA TYR A 352 3.15 -7.06 1.84
C TYR A 352 4.17 -5.92 1.89
N GLU A 353 4.71 -5.55 0.73
CA GLU A 353 5.80 -4.57 0.57
C GLU A 353 7.04 -4.87 1.43
N GLY A 354 7.30 -6.15 1.60
CA GLY A 354 8.36 -6.70 2.45
C GLY A 354 7.85 -7.05 3.86
N THR A 355 7.94 -8.33 4.22
CA THR A 355 7.49 -8.82 5.53
C THR A 355 8.22 -8.12 6.69
N SER A 356 7.69 -8.25 7.91
CA SER A 356 8.35 -7.71 9.12
C SER A 356 9.79 -8.22 9.28
N GLU A 357 10.06 -9.46 8.84
CA GLU A 357 11.42 -10.05 8.81
C GLU A 357 12.31 -9.33 7.80
N ILE A 358 11.79 -9.04 6.59
CA ILE A 358 12.53 -8.27 5.58
C ILE A 358 12.82 -6.85 6.06
N GLN A 359 11.88 -6.19 6.75
CA GLN A 359 12.14 -4.87 7.34
C GLN A 359 13.29 -4.94 8.36
N ARG A 360 13.31 -5.97 9.21
CA ARG A 360 14.42 -6.19 10.16
C ARG A 360 15.76 -6.39 9.46
N LEU A 361 15.79 -7.15 8.35
CA LEU A 361 17.00 -7.31 7.54
C LEU A 361 17.50 -6.00 6.94
N VAL A 362 16.57 -5.16 6.41
CA VAL A 362 16.92 -3.83 5.87
C VAL A 362 17.50 -2.93 6.95
N VAL A 363 16.85 -2.87 8.10
CA VAL A 363 17.31 -2.06 9.25
C VAL A 363 18.67 -2.57 9.75
N ALA A 364 18.81 -3.88 9.96
CA ALA A 364 20.04 -4.48 10.48
C ALA A 364 21.23 -4.23 9.52
N ARG A 365 21.02 -4.40 8.22
CA ARG A 365 22.05 -4.14 7.20
C ARG A 365 22.53 -2.69 7.26
N ASP A 366 21.61 -1.73 7.30
CA ASP A 366 21.96 -0.31 7.34
C ASP A 366 22.70 0.05 8.64
N VAL A 367 22.22 -0.39 9.80
CA VAL A 367 22.85 -0.15 11.11
C VAL A 367 24.25 -0.75 11.19
N MET A 368 24.44 -1.95 10.65
CA MET A 368 25.76 -2.62 10.63
C MET A 368 26.76 -1.96 9.68
N MET A 369 26.28 -1.34 8.60
CA MET A 369 27.14 -0.63 7.64
C MET A 369 27.44 0.81 8.04
N ALA A 370 26.47 1.53 8.61
CA ALA A 370 26.58 2.95 8.94
C ALA A 370 27.06 3.23 10.37
N GLY A 371 27.07 2.20 11.24
CA GLY A 371 27.31 2.38 12.69
C GLY A 371 26.14 3.05 13.40
N PRO A 372 26.29 3.28 14.72
CA PRO A 372 25.28 4.01 15.50
C PRO A 372 25.17 5.45 14.96
N SER A 373 23.94 5.89 14.70
CA SER A 373 23.60 7.26 14.26
C SER A 373 23.57 8.23 15.43
#